data_4a331fe8367fe4d40211205bff47750f
#
_entry.id   4a331fe8367fe4d40211205bff47750f
#
_cell.length_a   1.000
_cell.length_b   1.000
_cell.length_c   1.000
_cell.angle_alpha   90.00
_cell.angle_beta   90.00
_cell.angle_gamma   90.00
#
_symmetry.space_group_name_H-M   'P 1'
#
loop_
_entity.id
_entity.type
_entity.pdbx_description
1 polymer ?
#
loop_
_entity_poly.entity_id
_entity_poly.type
_entity_poly.pdbx_seq_one_letter_code
_entity_poly.pdbx_strand_id
1 'polypeptide(L)'
;MLYVHTIGRIGKDCQVITGAHGSFIAFDIAVEDYSHGNSVTTWVRVRSKRENHIRLSEYLTKGRLLLIEGTLSASLWKDKDENHQIQLSIAADTLEFINTGKREGTASDTGNTTDAT
;
A
#
# COMPACT_ATOMS: atom_id res chain seq x y z
N MET A 1 5.21 19.41 0.05
CA MET A 1 4.83 18.02 -0.27
C MET A 1 5.49 17.08 0.73
N LEU A 2 4.73 16.22 1.33
CA LEU A 2 5.27 15.22 2.22
C LEU A 2 5.38 13.91 1.45
N TYR A 3 6.58 13.58 1.04
CA TYR A 3 6.82 12.40 0.22
C TYR A 3 7.35 11.27 1.07
N VAL A 4 6.78 10.09 0.92
CA VAL A 4 7.12 8.94 1.76
C VAL A 4 7.36 7.72 0.91
N HIS A 5 8.08 6.77 1.49
CA HIS A 5 8.13 5.41 0.96
C HIS A 5 7.87 4.46 2.12
N THR A 6 7.15 3.40 1.86
CA THR A 6 6.78 2.47 2.90
C THR A 6 6.55 1.09 2.31
N ILE A 7 6.62 0.10 3.17
CA ILE A 7 6.32 -1.27 2.82
C ILE A 7 5.07 -1.68 3.59
N GLY A 8 4.09 -2.22 2.89
CA GLY A 8 2.86 -2.64 3.53
C GLY A 8 2.23 -3.81 2.83
N ARG A 9 1.32 -4.45 3.53
CA ARG A 9 0.63 -5.64 3.01
C ARG A 9 -0.82 -5.27 2.73
N ILE A 10 -1.29 -5.63 1.54
CA ILE A 10 -2.66 -5.29 1.12
C ILE A 10 -3.66 -6.00 2.01
N GLY A 11 -4.61 -5.25 2.55
CA GLY A 11 -5.63 -5.79 3.44
C GLY A 11 -6.91 -6.21 2.76
N LYS A 12 -7.15 -5.68 1.56
CA LYS A 12 -8.30 -6.02 0.72
C LYS A 12 -7.88 -5.93 -0.72
N ASP A 13 -8.51 -6.71 -1.58
CA ASP A 13 -8.22 -6.64 -3.01
C ASP A 13 -8.45 -5.22 -3.52
N CYS A 14 -7.59 -4.81 -4.44
CA CYS A 14 -7.63 -3.50 -5.04
C CYS A 14 -8.95 -3.28 -5.81
N GLN A 15 -9.45 -2.07 -5.76
CA GLN A 15 -10.64 -1.69 -6.50
C GLN A 15 -10.27 -0.70 -7.59
N VAL A 16 -10.87 -0.87 -8.75
CA VAL A 16 -10.74 0.10 -9.83
C VAL A 16 -12.02 0.93 -9.82
N ILE A 17 -11.86 2.23 -9.66
CA ILE A 17 -12.98 3.15 -9.58
C ILE A 17 -12.98 4.00 -10.84
N THR A 18 -14.09 3.96 -11.58
CA THR A 18 -14.22 4.72 -12.82
C THR A 18 -15.23 5.84 -12.63
N GLY A 19 -14.82 7.04 -12.98
CA GLY A 19 -15.69 8.21 -12.88
C GLY A 19 -15.64 9.04 -14.15
N ALA A 20 -16.22 10.24 -14.09
CA ALA A 20 -16.29 11.13 -15.22
C ALA A 20 -14.95 11.59 -15.74
N HIS A 21 -13.93 11.57 -14.89
CA HIS A 21 -12.60 12.06 -15.24
C HIS A 21 -11.57 10.93 -15.39
N GLY A 22 -12.05 9.70 -15.58
CA GLY A 22 -11.16 8.57 -15.79
C GLY A 22 -11.20 7.58 -14.64
N SER A 23 -10.23 6.68 -14.62
CA SER A 23 -10.19 5.61 -13.64
C SER A 23 -9.02 5.80 -12.68
N PHE A 24 -9.17 5.28 -11.48
CA PHE A 24 -8.07 5.18 -10.54
C PHE A 24 -8.24 3.92 -9.71
N ILE A 25 -7.16 3.49 -9.08
CA ILE A 25 -7.20 2.36 -8.18
C ILE A 25 -7.10 2.83 -6.74
N ALA A 26 -7.70 2.05 -5.84
CA ALA A 26 -7.64 2.33 -4.41
C ALA A 26 -7.59 1.02 -3.66
N PHE A 27 -6.73 0.97 -2.65
CA PHE A 27 -6.64 -0.17 -1.75
C PHE A 27 -6.05 0.28 -0.43
N ASP A 28 -6.21 -0.55 0.59
CA ASP A 28 -5.68 -0.26 1.91
C ASP A 28 -4.51 -1.19 2.20
N ILE A 29 -3.47 -0.65 2.82
CA ILE A 29 -2.33 -1.44 3.24
C ILE A 29 -2.17 -1.36 4.75
N ALA A 30 -1.67 -2.45 5.31
CA ALA A 30 -1.29 -2.52 6.72
C ALA A 30 0.22 -2.33 6.78
N VAL A 31 0.64 -1.25 7.42
CA VAL A 31 2.05 -0.98 7.64
C VAL A 31 2.35 -1.36 9.08
N GLU A 32 3.22 -2.34 9.27
CA GLU A 32 3.52 -2.85 10.59
C GLU A 32 4.85 -2.35 11.09
N ASP A 33 4.87 -1.99 12.34
CA ASP A 33 6.03 -1.42 12.98
C ASP A 33 6.05 -1.86 14.44
N TYR A 34 7.12 -1.51 15.13
CA TYR A 34 7.23 -1.81 16.55
C TYR A 34 7.34 -0.51 17.34
N SER A 35 6.63 -0.45 18.44
CA SER A 35 6.72 0.68 19.36
C SER A 35 6.80 0.11 20.76
N HIS A 36 7.90 0.40 21.47
CA HIS A 36 8.12 -0.06 22.84
C HIS A 36 7.96 -1.57 22.99
N GLY A 37 8.44 -2.32 21.98
CA GLY A 37 8.39 -3.76 22.01
C GLY A 37 7.08 -4.36 21.57
N ASN A 38 6.10 -3.55 21.22
CA ASN A 38 4.80 -4.01 20.76
C ASN A 38 4.63 -3.77 19.28
N SER A 39 3.94 -4.70 18.63
CA SER A 39 3.60 -4.56 17.22
C SER A 39 2.48 -3.53 17.06
N VAL A 40 2.67 -2.62 16.13
CA VAL A 40 1.68 -1.57 15.84
C VAL A 40 1.37 -1.60 14.36
N THR A 41 0.09 -1.62 14.02
CA THR A 41 -0.35 -1.60 12.62
C THR A 41 -0.95 -0.25 12.30
N THR A 42 -0.47 0.35 11.23
CA THR A 42 -1.02 1.60 10.72
C THR A 42 -1.68 1.31 9.38
N TRP A 43 -2.94 1.67 9.24
CA TRP A 43 -3.68 1.47 8.00
C TRP A 43 -3.55 2.72 7.14
N VAL A 44 -3.20 2.52 5.88
CA VAL A 44 -3.00 3.62 4.95
C VAL A 44 -3.75 3.31 3.66
N ARG A 45 -4.49 4.29 3.17
CA ARG A 45 -5.17 4.16 1.89
C ARG A 45 -4.23 4.58 0.77
N VAL A 46 -4.14 3.77 -0.26
CA VAL A 46 -3.28 4.04 -1.41
C VAL A 46 -4.15 4.26 -2.63
N ARG A 47 -3.87 5.32 -3.36
CA ARG A 47 -4.58 5.64 -4.60
C ARG A 47 -3.59 5.93 -5.70
N SER A 48 -3.96 5.59 -6.92
CA SER A 48 -3.14 5.94 -8.08
C SER A 48 -4.00 6.09 -9.30
N LYS A 49 -3.69 7.12 -10.10
CA LYS A 49 -4.33 7.35 -11.39
C LYS A 49 -3.42 6.91 -12.53
N ARG A 50 -2.24 6.43 -12.23
CA ARG A 50 -1.27 6.06 -13.27
C ARG A 50 -1.76 4.82 -13.99
N GLU A 51 -1.71 4.89 -15.32
CA GLU A 51 -2.21 3.82 -16.14
C GLU A 51 -1.48 2.51 -15.90
N ASN A 52 -0.17 2.58 -15.72
CA ASN A 52 0.60 1.38 -15.43
C ASN A 52 0.21 0.74 -14.09
N HIS A 53 -0.23 1.54 -13.13
CA HIS A 53 -0.71 1.00 -11.85
C HIS A 53 -2.09 0.39 -12.01
N ILE A 54 -2.94 1.01 -12.81
CA ILE A 54 -4.28 0.49 -13.05
C ILE A 54 -4.20 -0.89 -13.71
N ARG A 55 -3.24 -1.08 -14.59
CA ARG A 55 -3.03 -2.38 -15.24
C ARG A 55 -2.62 -3.47 -14.26
N LEU A 56 -2.07 -3.09 -13.11
CA LEU A 56 -1.67 -4.05 -12.09
C LEU A 56 -2.80 -4.43 -11.15
N SER A 57 -3.98 -3.83 -11.31
CA SER A 57 -5.07 -3.97 -10.33
C SER A 57 -5.43 -5.43 -10.04
N GLU A 58 -5.41 -6.29 -11.03
CA GLU A 58 -5.75 -7.69 -10.82
C GLU A 58 -4.71 -8.44 -10.00
N TYR A 59 -3.51 -7.90 -9.89
CA TYR A 59 -2.43 -8.51 -9.11
C TYR A 59 -2.30 -7.91 -7.72
N LEU A 60 -3.03 -6.81 -7.46
CA LEU A 60 -2.99 -6.13 -6.18
C LEU A 60 -4.05 -6.74 -5.26
N THR A 61 -3.76 -7.94 -4.80
CA THR A 61 -4.70 -8.74 -4.04
C THR A 61 -4.31 -8.81 -2.58
N LYS A 62 -5.30 -9.13 -1.75
CA LYS A 62 -5.12 -9.24 -0.31
C LYS A 62 -3.91 -10.12 0.03
N GLY A 63 -3.09 -9.62 0.92
CA GLY A 63 -1.93 -10.35 1.42
C GLY A 63 -0.63 -10.05 0.70
N ARG A 64 -0.68 -9.36 -0.45
CA ARG A 64 0.54 -9.03 -1.19
C ARG A 64 1.34 -7.97 -0.47
N LEU A 65 2.64 -8.12 -0.49
CA LEU A 65 3.57 -7.16 0.10
C LEU A 65 4.07 -6.22 -0.98
N LEU A 66 4.01 -4.92 -0.71
CA LEU A 66 4.37 -3.89 -1.69
C LEU A 66 5.29 -2.86 -1.10
N LEU A 67 6.17 -2.32 -1.96
CA LEU A 67 6.86 -1.07 -1.70
C LEU A 67 6.07 0.03 -2.39
N ILE A 68 5.74 1.08 -1.67
CA ILE A 68 4.94 2.17 -2.19
C ILE A 68 5.66 3.49 -1.92
N GLU A 69 5.74 4.32 -2.95
CA GLU A 69 6.30 5.65 -2.81
C GLU A 69 5.31 6.67 -3.34
N GLY A 70 5.17 7.78 -2.66
CA GLY A 70 4.25 8.81 -3.09
C GLY A 70 4.05 9.89 -2.06
N THR A 71 3.05 10.73 -2.31
CA THR A 71 2.74 11.86 -1.46
C THR A 71 1.76 11.44 -0.38
N LEU A 72 2.13 11.69 0.86
CA LEU A 72 1.29 11.35 2.01
C LEU A 72 0.42 12.55 2.37
N SER A 73 -0.82 12.27 2.68
CA SER A 73 -1.73 13.26 3.23
C SER A 73 -2.53 12.64 4.36
N ALA A 74 -3.07 13.48 5.22
CA ALA A 74 -3.89 13.05 6.33
C ALA A 74 -5.15 13.88 6.34
N SER A 75 -6.28 13.24 6.60
CA SER A 75 -7.55 13.93 6.73
C SER A 75 -8.23 13.48 8.02
N LEU A 76 -9.03 14.37 8.57
CA LEU A 76 -9.76 14.11 9.79
C LEU A 76 -11.23 13.90 9.44
N TRP A 77 -11.83 12.89 10.02
CA TRP A 77 -13.25 12.63 9.82
C TRP A 77 -13.86 12.14 11.13
N LYS A 78 -15.17 12.23 11.22
CA LYS A 78 -15.90 11.76 12.39
C LYS A 78 -16.60 10.46 12.06
N ASP A 79 -16.50 9.50 12.98
CA ASP A 79 -17.23 8.25 12.82
C ASP A 79 -18.65 8.38 13.39
N LYS A 80 -19.37 7.26 13.41
CA LYS A 80 -20.76 7.25 13.87
C LYS A 80 -20.92 7.66 15.33
N ASP A 81 -19.89 7.43 16.12
CA ASP A 81 -19.91 7.76 17.54
C ASP A 81 -19.35 9.15 17.80
N GLU A 82 -19.16 9.94 16.74
CA GLU A 82 -18.63 11.29 16.78
C GLU A 82 -17.19 11.38 17.26
N ASN A 83 -16.48 10.28 17.21
CA ASN A 83 -15.05 10.30 17.51
C ASN A 83 -14.27 10.72 16.27
N HIS A 84 -13.25 11.53 16.46
CA HIS A 84 -12.41 11.97 15.37
C HIS A 84 -11.45 10.85 14.98
N GLN A 85 -11.36 10.59 13.68
CA GLN A 85 -10.47 9.57 13.13
C GLN A 85 -9.56 10.22 12.10
N ILE A 86 -8.34 9.71 11.99
CA ILE A 86 -7.38 10.19 11.00
C ILE A 86 -7.28 9.16 9.90
N GLN A 87 -7.43 9.61 8.67
CA GLN A 87 -7.21 8.78 7.49
C GLN A 87 -5.92 9.19 6.82
N LEU A 88 -4.96 8.28 6.79
CA LEU A 88 -3.70 8.49 6.07
C LEU A 88 -3.89 7.98 4.65
N SER A 89 -3.41 8.75 3.68
CA SER A 89 -3.53 8.40 2.27
C SER A 89 -2.24 8.68 1.55
N ILE A 90 -1.89 7.82 0.60
CA ILE A 90 -0.74 8.01 -0.26
C ILE A 90 -1.22 8.08 -1.69
N ALA A 91 -0.86 9.16 -2.39
CA ALA A 91 -1.03 9.25 -3.83
C ALA A 91 0.23 8.63 -4.43
N ALA A 92 0.12 7.41 -4.91
CA ALA A 92 1.28 6.60 -5.26
C ALA A 92 1.90 7.01 -6.59
N ASP A 93 3.21 7.16 -6.59
CA ASP A 93 4.00 7.31 -7.81
C ASP A 93 4.63 5.98 -8.19
N THR A 94 5.00 5.18 -7.20
CA THR A 94 5.67 3.90 -7.41
C THR A 94 4.94 2.82 -6.62
N LEU A 95 4.68 1.71 -7.31
CA LEU A 95 4.15 0.49 -6.69
C LEU A 95 5.03 -0.66 -7.17
N GLU A 96 5.70 -1.34 -6.24
CA GLU A 96 6.55 -2.47 -6.58
C GLU A 96 6.20 -3.66 -5.72
N PHE A 97 6.06 -4.82 -6.34
CA PHE A 97 5.81 -6.03 -5.62
C PHE A 97 7.10 -6.50 -4.96
N ILE A 98 6.99 -6.89 -3.70
CA ILE A 98 8.11 -7.43 -2.98
C ILE A 98 7.95 -8.94 -2.93
N ASN A 99 8.97 -9.63 -3.42
CA ASN A 99 8.99 -11.07 -3.36
C ASN A 99 9.51 -11.49 -1.99
N THR A 100 8.70 -12.20 -1.23
CA THR A 100 9.07 -12.59 0.12
C THR A 100 10.01 -13.79 0.16
N GLY A 101 10.38 -14.30 -1.00
CA GLY A 101 11.35 -15.38 -1.05
C GLY A 101 10.82 -16.74 -0.67
N LYS A 102 9.54 -16.83 -0.60
CA LYS A 102 9.00 -18.08 -0.27
C LYS A 102 9.13 -19.02 -1.39
N ARG A 103 9.77 -19.53 -1.34
CA ARG A 103 9.97 -20.05 -2.42
C ARG A 103 10.45 -21.12 -2.40
N GLU A 104 10.09 -21.37 -2.62
CA GLU A 104 10.46 -22.21 -2.73
C GLU A 104 11.70 -22.22 -2.93
N GLY A 105 12.27 -22.18 -2.77
CA GLY A 105 13.19 -22.10 -2.81
C GLY A 105 13.96 -21.25 -3.10
N THR A 106 14.01 -20.88 -3.26
CA THR A 106 14.63 -20.13 -3.38
C THR A 106 15.13 -19.35 -3.27
N ALA A 107 15.44 -19.30 -3.30
CA ALA A 107 15.95 -18.54 -3.13
C ALA A 107 16.34 -17.82 -3.22
N SER A 108 16.48 -17.74 -3.27
CA SER A 108 16.97 -17.00 -3.27
C SER A 108 17.20 -16.25 -3.36
N ASP A 109 17.33 -16.22 -3.48
CA ASP A 109 17.70 -15.52 -3.56
C ASP A 109 17.77 -14.70 -3.45
N THR A 110 17.98 -14.69 -3.64
CA THR A 110 18.20 -13.88 -3.57
C THR A 110 18.00 -13.12 -3.39
N GLY A 111 18.26 -13.11 -3.57
CA GLY A 111 18.23 -12.37 -3.42
C GLY A 111 17.80 -11.62 -3.34
N ASN A 112 17.86 -11.59 -3.44
CA ASN A 112 17.63 -10.88 -3.39
C ASN A 112 17.30 -10.08 -3.22
N THR A 113 17.43 -10.02 -3.38
CA THR A 113 17.27 -9.29 -3.33
C THR A 113 17.00 -8.59 -3.25
N THR A 114 17.16 -8.53 -3.45
CA THR A 114 17.08 -7.95 -3.52
C THR A 114 16.71 -7.55 -3.58
N ASP A 115 16.83 -7.58 -3.68
CA ASP A 115 16.61 -7.30 -3.80
C ASP A 115 16.12 -6.80 -3.85
N ALA A 116 16.17 -6.66 -3.97
CA ALA A 116 15.88 -6.23 -4.02
C ALA A 116 15.54 -5.78 -4.23
N THR A 117 15.69 -5.72 -4.54
CA THR A 117 15.54 -5.32 -4.70
C THR A 117 15.39 -5.17 -4.97
#